data_8ca2857f13d6ad238d760412a5709f0c
#
_entry.id   8ca2857f13d6ad238d760412a5709f0c
#
_cell.length_a   1.000
_cell.length_b   1.000
_cell.length_c   1.000
_cell.angle_alpha   90.00
_cell.angle_beta   90.00
_cell.angle_gamma   90.00
#
_symmetry.space_group_name_H-M   'P 1'
#
loop_
_entity.id
_entity.type
_entity.pdbx_description
1 polymer ?
#
loop_
_entity_poly.entity_id
_entity_poly.type
_entity_poly.pdbx_seq_one_letter_code
_entity_poly.pdbx_strand_id
1 'polypeptide(L)'
;MIDINYNNAIKFKSGKGQVLATAIHHGHNVRSDLLKYFAINQEDRLREEDPYTGNWTNIGDHQLVIEKSRFECDLNRQRDEAIYKDPSQSWGLKVYQKDLPFHTHQSIMDYYDYFYTFVKSFLDSQLKKHSHFLVIDLHSYNHRRKGPKEEPGDIDLNPDFNLGTFYIKPYQKWSKVIECFEEEIKSHDFVVRHNVPFKGGDFSQWINKNWGGKICALTIEVKKIYMDEWTGKIDRATFDKINNILDGATLKAKSILNEF
;
A
#
# COMPACT_ATOMS: atom_id res chain seq x y z
N MET A 1 18.62 10.66 22.15
CA MET A 1 18.21 9.98 20.92
C MET A 1 18.07 8.51 21.27
N ILE A 2 16.85 8.01 21.38
CA ILE A 2 16.61 6.58 21.56
C ILE A 2 16.74 6.01 20.16
N ASP A 3 17.83 5.29 19.93
CA ASP A 3 18.09 4.58 18.68
C ASP A 3 17.19 3.34 18.63
N ILE A 4 15.89 3.57 18.35
CA ILE A 4 14.95 2.48 18.13
C ILE A 4 15.28 1.95 16.74
N ASN A 5 15.94 0.80 16.72
CA ASN A 5 16.43 0.17 15.51
C ASN A 5 15.25 -0.40 14.68
N TYR A 6 14.61 0.43 13.85
CA TYR A 6 13.55 0.02 12.90
C TYR A 6 14.11 -0.61 11.61
N ASN A 7 15.40 -0.92 11.54
CA ASN A 7 16.09 -1.43 10.33
C ASN A 7 15.46 -2.70 9.75
N ASN A 8 14.79 -3.52 10.58
CA ASN A 8 14.09 -4.72 10.12
C ASN A 8 12.59 -4.49 9.85
N ALA A 9 12.08 -3.28 10.09
CA ALA A 9 10.68 -2.94 9.93
C ALA A 9 10.40 -2.18 8.63
N ILE A 10 11.36 -1.38 8.19
CA ILE A 10 11.28 -0.51 7.01
C ILE A 10 12.48 -0.81 6.12
N LYS A 11 12.21 -1.29 4.92
CA LYS A 11 13.21 -1.40 3.86
C LYS A 11 13.06 -0.22 2.93
N PHE A 12 14.11 0.60 2.87
CA PHE A 12 14.13 1.77 2.00
C PHE A 12 15.36 1.74 1.10
N LYS A 13 15.11 1.87 -0.21
CA LYS A 13 16.15 2.02 -1.22
C LYS A 13 15.96 3.36 -1.92
N SER A 14 16.94 4.26 -1.75
CA SER A 14 16.96 5.53 -2.46
C SER A 14 17.66 5.41 -3.80
N GLY A 15 17.07 5.97 -4.84
CA GLY A 15 17.63 6.07 -6.18
C GLY A 15 17.71 7.52 -6.66
N LYS A 16 17.69 7.69 -7.98
CA LYS A 16 17.63 8.99 -8.66
C LYS A 16 16.35 9.04 -9.49
N GLY A 17 15.59 10.10 -9.39
CA GLY A 17 14.36 10.28 -10.17
C GLY A 17 13.18 10.71 -9.32
N GLN A 18 11.98 10.68 -9.90
CA GLN A 18 10.80 11.36 -9.38
C GLN A 18 9.70 10.40 -8.92
N VAL A 19 9.98 9.09 -8.81
CA VAL A 19 8.98 8.08 -8.49
C VAL A 19 9.38 7.29 -7.26
N LEU A 20 8.55 7.33 -6.21
CA LEU A 20 8.61 6.42 -5.07
C LEU A 20 7.51 5.37 -5.21
N ALA A 21 7.88 4.10 -5.21
CA ALA A 21 6.92 3.00 -5.06
C ALA A 21 6.93 2.51 -3.62
N THR A 22 5.74 2.37 -3.04
CA THR A 22 5.53 1.94 -1.65
C THR A 22 4.70 0.67 -1.57
N ALA A 23 4.97 -0.18 -0.58
CA ALA A 23 4.15 -1.35 -0.24
C ALA A 23 4.05 -1.43 1.30
N ILE A 24 3.14 -0.63 1.85
CA ILE A 24 3.05 -0.42 3.30
C ILE A 24 2.30 -1.52 4.03
N HIS A 25 1.63 -2.43 3.32
CA HIS A 25 0.94 -3.60 3.87
C HIS A 25 1.56 -4.94 3.44
N HIS A 26 2.73 -4.90 2.79
CA HIS A 26 3.44 -6.11 2.35
C HIS A 26 3.80 -7.05 3.49
N GLY A 27 4.16 -6.49 4.64
CA GLY A 27 4.82 -7.19 5.74
C GLY A 27 3.92 -8.12 6.54
N HIS A 28 4.54 -9.19 7.03
CA HIS A 28 3.91 -10.21 7.89
C HIS A 28 4.58 -10.31 9.27
N ASN A 29 5.69 -9.60 9.49
CA ASN A 29 6.45 -9.67 10.72
C ASN A 29 5.71 -9.00 11.88
N VAL A 30 5.66 -9.70 13.03
CA VAL A 30 5.09 -9.21 14.28
C VAL A 30 6.13 -9.36 15.37
N ARG A 31 6.24 -8.38 16.24
CA ARG A 31 7.10 -8.48 17.44
C ARG A 31 6.65 -9.64 18.31
N SER A 32 7.62 -10.41 18.79
CA SER A 32 7.36 -11.61 19.59
C SER A 32 6.58 -11.32 20.89
N ASP A 33 6.82 -10.13 21.50
CA ASP A 33 6.13 -9.71 22.70
C ASP A 33 4.65 -9.34 22.47
N LEU A 34 4.22 -9.12 21.21
CA LEU A 34 2.83 -8.88 20.84
C LEU A 34 2.03 -10.15 20.62
N LEU A 35 2.66 -11.26 20.22
CA LEU A 35 1.96 -12.50 19.88
C LEU A 35 1.02 -13.00 20.99
N LYS A 36 1.39 -12.79 22.25
CA LYS A 36 0.56 -13.15 23.41
C LYS A 36 -0.71 -12.30 23.61
N TYR A 37 -0.85 -11.22 22.86
CA TYR A 37 -2.04 -10.35 22.87
C TYR A 37 -2.94 -10.58 21.65
N PHE A 38 -2.43 -11.21 20.59
CA PHE A 38 -3.22 -11.48 19.40
C PHE A 38 -4.30 -12.54 19.63
N ALA A 39 -5.49 -12.28 19.07
CA ALA A 39 -6.55 -13.26 18.87
C ALA A 39 -6.55 -13.79 17.45
N ILE A 40 -6.07 -12.97 16.50
CA ILE A 40 -5.98 -13.33 15.07
C ILE A 40 -4.83 -14.32 14.85
N ASN A 41 -5.09 -15.37 14.06
CA ASN A 41 -4.08 -16.36 13.66
C ASN A 41 -3.22 -15.85 12.50
N GLN A 42 -2.19 -16.64 12.16
CA GLN A 42 -1.24 -16.28 11.13
C GLN A 42 -1.84 -16.31 9.71
N GLU A 43 -2.70 -17.28 9.45
CA GLU A 43 -3.36 -17.49 8.16
C GLU A 43 -4.31 -16.34 7.84
N ASP A 44 -5.13 -15.92 8.81
CA ASP A 44 -6.04 -14.79 8.67
C ASP A 44 -5.27 -13.47 8.48
N ARG A 45 -4.13 -13.30 9.20
CA ARG A 45 -3.26 -12.14 8.99
C ARG A 45 -2.73 -12.09 7.56
N LEU A 46 -2.12 -13.19 7.09
CA LEU A 46 -1.54 -13.29 5.75
C LEU A 46 -2.58 -13.01 4.66
N ARG A 47 -3.82 -13.48 4.88
CA ARG A 47 -4.91 -13.23 3.94
C ARG A 47 -5.29 -11.75 3.84
N GLU A 48 -5.27 -10.99 4.93
CA GLU A 48 -5.68 -9.59 4.95
C GLU A 48 -4.49 -8.60 4.82
N GLU A 49 -3.27 -9.08 4.85
CA GLU A 49 -2.07 -8.36 4.43
C GLU A 49 -1.96 -8.37 2.89
N ASP A 50 -0.98 -7.66 2.33
CA ASP A 50 -0.76 -7.56 0.89
C ASP A 50 0.52 -8.29 0.46
N PRO A 51 0.59 -9.64 0.59
CA PRO A 51 1.79 -10.40 0.29
C PRO A 51 2.29 -10.15 -1.13
N TYR A 52 3.62 -10.14 -1.29
CA TYR A 52 4.33 -9.96 -2.55
C TYR A 52 4.30 -8.55 -3.15
N THR A 53 3.43 -7.62 -2.72
CA THR A 53 3.38 -6.24 -3.24
C THR A 53 4.72 -5.50 -3.11
N GLY A 54 5.51 -5.82 -2.07
CA GLY A 54 6.86 -5.28 -1.88
C GLY A 54 7.81 -5.57 -3.05
N ASN A 55 7.61 -6.66 -3.79
CA ASN A 55 8.43 -6.99 -4.95
C ASN A 55 8.12 -6.07 -6.15
N TRP A 56 6.89 -5.58 -6.27
CA TRP A 56 6.51 -4.63 -7.32
C TRP A 56 7.08 -3.23 -7.11
N THR A 57 7.62 -2.91 -5.93
CA THR A 57 8.24 -1.60 -5.70
C THR A 57 9.47 -1.33 -6.56
N ASN A 58 10.02 -2.36 -7.25
CA ASN A 58 11.13 -2.24 -8.19
C ASN A 58 10.86 -1.30 -9.39
N ILE A 59 9.59 -0.99 -9.67
CA ILE A 59 9.17 -0.02 -10.70
C ILE A 59 9.55 1.42 -10.35
N GLY A 60 9.68 1.73 -9.05
CA GLY A 60 10.05 3.06 -8.56
C GLY A 60 11.54 3.35 -8.65
N ASP A 61 11.90 4.62 -8.76
CA ASP A 61 13.27 5.09 -8.59
C ASP A 61 13.71 4.96 -7.13
N HIS A 62 12.76 5.13 -6.23
CA HIS A 62 12.88 4.90 -4.80
C HIS A 62 11.88 3.82 -4.39
N GLN A 63 12.24 3.01 -3.40
CA GLN A 63 11.43 1.89 -2.94
C GLN A 63 11.26 1.97 -1.43
N LEU A 64 10.04 1.80 -0.96
CA LEU A 64 9.71 1.75 0.46
C LEU A 64 8.81 0.55 0.74
N VAL A 65 9.33 -0.42 1.47
CA VAL A 65 8.60 -1.65 1.83
C VAL A 65 8.54 -1.76 3.34
N ILE A 66 7.35 -1.96 3.86
CA ILE A 66 7.13 -2.22 5.27
C ILE A 66 7.08 -3.73 5.48
N GLU A 67 7.94 -4.23 6.37
CA GLU A 67 8.03 -5.66 6.73
C GLU A 67 7.13 -6.04 7.91
N LYS A 68 6.68 -5.04 8.67
CA LYS A 68 5.74 -5.26 9.79
C LYS A 68 4.34 -5.49 9.29
N SER A 69 3.65 -6.43 9.95
CA SER A 69 2.23 -6.68 9.77
C SER A 69 1.40 -5.41 10.06
N ARG A 70 0.42 -5.12 9.22
CA ARG A 70 -0.58 -4.08 9.47
C ARG A 70 -1.36 -4.31 10.76
N PHE A 71 -1.42 -5.55 11.24
CA PHE A 71 -2.09 -5.90 12.48
C PHE A 71 -1.29 -5.52 13.73
N GLU A 72 0.01 -5.26 13.60
CA GLU A 72 0.79 -4.59 14.65
C GLU A 72 0.54 -3.07 14.63
N CYS A 73 0.62 -2.46 13.45
CA CYS A 73 0.41 -1.03 13.25
C CYS A 73 -0.03 -0.80 11.81
N ASP A 74 -1.27 -0.38 11.61
CA ASP A 74 -1.78 -0.06 10.26
C ASP A 74 -1.38 1.37 9.86
N LEU A 75 -0.34 1.46 9.02
CA LEU A 75 0.17 2.72 8.50
C LEU A 75 -0.75 3.36 7.45
N ASN A 76 -1.83 2.69 7.05
CA ASN A 76 -2.85 3.21 6.14
C ASN A 76 -4.13 3.64 6.88
N ARG A 77 -4.02 3.92 8.17
CA ARG A 77 -5.08 4.45 9.05
C ARG A 77 -4.62 5.73 9.70
N GLN A 78 -5.58 6.51 10.20
CA GLN A 78 -5.25 7.63 11.08
C GLN A 78 -4.56 7.15 12.36
N ARG A 79 -3.76 8.02 12.97
CA ARG A 79 -2.90 7.66 14.10
C ARG A 79 -3.63 6.96 15.25
N ASP A 80 -4.80 7.43 15.62
CA ASP A 80 -5.64 6.88 16.70
C ASP A 80 -6.38 5.58 16.32
N GLU A 81 -6.42 5.24 15.03
CA GLU A 81 -6.99 4.03 14.46
C GLU A 81 -5.94 3.01 13.97
N ALA A 82 -4.64 3.34 14.07
CA ALA A 82 -3.55 2.50 13.60
C ALA A 82 -3.41 1.15 14.35
N ILE A 83 -4.01 1.04 15.53
CA ILE A 83 -4.16 -0.21 16.29
C ILE A 83 -5.63 -0.60 16.28
N TYR A 84 -5.95 -1.73 15.70
CA TYR A 84 -7.33 -2.23 15.62
C TYR A 84 -7.89 -2.53 17.02
N LYS A 85 -9.00 -1.91 17.37
CA LYS A 85 -9.68 -2.05 18.67
C LYS A 85 -10.95 -2.88 18.57
N ASP A 86 -11.59 -2.83 17.40
CA ASP A 86 -12.88 -3.45 17.17
C ASP A 86 -12.88 -4.28 15.87
N PRO A 87 -13.55 -5.44 15.81
CA PRO A 87 -13.65 -6.26 14.61
C PRO A 87 -14.20 -5.53 13.38
N SER A 88 -15.04 -4.52 13.56
CA SER A 88 -15.56 -3.71 12.42
C SER A 88 -14.47 -2.97 11.66
N GLN A 89 -13.32 -2.69 12.29
CA GLN A 89 -12.17 -2.06 11.67
C GLN A 89 -11.34 -3.03 10.83
N SER A 90 -11.55 -4.35 10.98
CA SER A 90 -10.71 -5.43 10.42
C SER A 90 -11.55 -6.58 9.84
N TRP A 91 -12.53 -6.25 9.01
CA TRP A 91 -13.37 -7.23 8.27
C TRP A 91 -14.08 -8.26 9.17
N GLY A 92 -14.38 -7.90 10.40
CA GLY A 92 -14.99 -8.79 11.38
C GLY A 92 -14.00 -9.64 12.19
N LEU A 93 -12.69 -9.49 11.95
CA LEU A 93 -11.65 -10.23 12.64
C LEU A 93 -11.35 -9.60 14.01
N LYS A 94 -11.31 -10.41 15.05
CA LYS A 94 -10.83 -9.99 16.36
C LYS A 94 -9.30 -10.01 16.36
N VAL A 95 -8.66 -8.84 16.34
CA VAL A 95 -7.19 -8.74 16.25
C VAL A 95 -6.53 -9.01 17.59
N TYR A 96 -7.02 -8.39 18.65
CA TYR A 96 -6.47 -8.55 20.00
C TYR A 96 -7.46 -9.23 20.94
N GLN A 97 -6.96 -10.11 21.79
CA GLN A 97 -7.80 -10.78 22.81
C GLN A 97 -7.97 -9.97 24.10
N LYS A 98 -7.09 -8.97 24.30
CA LYS A 98 -7.10 -8.05 25.46
C LYS A 98 -6.38 -6.77 25.11
N ASP A 99 -6.61 -5.74 25.91
CA ASP A 99 -5.95 -4.44 25.75
C ASP A 99 -4.42 -4.56 25.86
N LEU A 100 -3.75 -3.75 25.05
CA LEU A 100 -2.30 -3.65 25.10
C LEU A 100 -1.86 -2.81 26.31
N PRO A 101 -0.80 -3.23 27.04
CA PRO A 101 -0.19 -2.38 28.06
C PRO A 101 0.22 -1.03 27.48
N PHE A 102 0.16 0.01 28.30
CA PHE A 102 0.47 1.39 27.90
C PHE A 102 1.82 1.50 27.19
N HIS A 103 2.89 0.91 27.72
CA HIS A 103 4.22 0.96 27.11
C HIS A 103 4.29 0.26 25.74
N THR A 104 3.53 -0.83 25.57
CA THR A 104 3.44 -1.55 24.29
C THR A 104 2.68 -0.70 23.26
N HIS A 105 1.54 -0.15 23.65
CA HIS A 105 0.77 0.77 22.82
C HIS A 105 1.65 1.97 22.42
N GLN A 106 2.32 2.61 23.37
CA GLN A 106 3.19 3.76 23.09
C GLN A 106 4.30 3.42 22.08
N SER A 107 4.96 2.27 22.21
CA SER A 107 6.03 1.87 21.29
C SER A 107 5.53 1.60 19.87
N ILE A 108 4.26 1.20 19.70
CA ILE A 108 3.63 1.07 18.37
C ILE A 108 3.36 2.46 17.79
N MET A 109 2.89 3.39 18.62
CA MET A 109 2.65 4.78 18.20
C MET A 109 3.95 5.51 17.85
N ASP A 110 5.03 5.26 18.59
CA ASP A 110 6.37 5.80 18.27
C ASP A 110 6.85 5.32 16.89
N TYR A 111 6.56 4.06 16.54
CA TYR A 111 6.84 3.53 15.21
C TYR A 111 5.99 4.20 14.11
N TYR A 112 4.71 4.42 14.37
CA TYR A 112 3.83 5.16 13.46
C TYR A 112 4.36 6.57 13.21
N ASP A 113 4.67 7.32 14.26
CA ASP A 113 5.19 8.68 14.19
C ASP A 113 6.55 8.75 13.47
N TYR A 114 7.42 7.77 13.72
CA TYR A 114 8.69 7.63 13.01
C TYR A 114 8.48 7.45 11.50
N PHE A 115 7.59 6.54 11.09
CA PHE A 115 7.28 6.29 9.68
C PHE A 115 6.82 7.56 8.97
N TYR A 116 5.83 8.26 9.50
CA TYR A 116 5.29 9.47 8.88
C TYR A 116 6.32 10.62 8.88
N THR A 117 7.14 10.73 9.91
CA THR A 117 8.25 11.70 9.97
C THR A 117 9.32 11.39 8.91
N PHE A 118 9.66 10.14 8.75
CA PHE A 118 10.60 9.66 7.73
C PHE A 118 10.10 9.98 6.32
N VAL A 119 8.87 9.58 6.00
CA VAL A 119 8.27 9.82 4.68
C VAL A 119 8.17 11.32 4.39
N LYS A 120 7.72 12.12 5.38
CA LYS A 120 7.66 13.58 5.24
C LYS A 120 9.02 14.16 4.90
N SER A 121 10.05 13.82 5.65
CA SER A 121 11.41 14.32 5.45
C SER A 121 11.97 13.93 4.09
N PHE A 122 11.68 12.69 3.65
CA PHE A 122 12.05 12.22 2.32
C PHE A 122 11.36 13.03 1.21
N LEU A 123 10.02 13.14 1.24
CA LEU A 123 9.25 13.88 0.22
C LEU A 123 9.65 15.35 0.16
N ASP A 124 9.82 16.02 1.31
CA ASP A 124 10.32 17.40 1.36
C ASP A 124 11.70 17.54 0.74
N SER A 125 12.58 16.53 0.90
CA SER A 125 13.89 16.51 0.28
C SER A 125 13.84 16.33 -1.24
N GLN A 126 12.88 15.53 -1.74
CA GLN A 126 12.70 15.33 -3.17
C GLN A 126 12.15 16.58 -3.87
N LEU A 127 11.24 17.32 -3.24
CA LEU A 127 10.72 18.58 -3.78
C LEU A 127 11.74 19.72 -3.85
N LYS A 128 12.92 19.57 -3.21
CA LYS A 128 14.06 20.47 -3.41
C LYS A 128 14.82 20.18 -4.72
N LYS A 129 14.65 18.99 -5.28
CA LYS A 129 15.35 18.49 -6.47
C LYS A 129 14.45 18.46 -7.71
N HIS A 130 13.15 18.24 -7.49
CA HIS A 130 12.15 18.00 -8.52
C HIS A 130 10.96 18.93 -8.32
N SER A 131 10.43 19.50 -9.40
CA SER A 131 9.20 20.32 -9.37
C SER A 131 7.96 19.51 -9.02
N HIS A 132 7.96 18.23 -9.44
CA HIS A 132 6.87 17.28 -9.23
C HIS A 132 7.41 15.92 -8.81
N PHE A 133 6.57 15.14 -8.12
CA PHE A 133 6.95 13.82 -7.64
C PHE A 133 5.75 12.88 -7.65
N LEU A 134 5.95 11.62 -8.01
CA LEU A 134 4.91 10.59 -8.00
C LEU A 134 5.19 9.59 -6.88
N VAL A 135 4.17 9.29 -6.09
CA VAL A 135 4.15 8.16 -5.15
C VAL A 135 3.15 7.14 -5.69
N ILE A 136 3.61 5.92 -5.93
CA ILE A 136 2.78 4.77 -6.31
C ILE A 136 2.62 3.92 -5.05
N ASP A 137 1.43 3.93 -4.47
CA ASP A 137 1.11 3.19 -3.25
C ASP A 137 0.45 1.86 -3.62
N LEU A 138 1.25 0.77 -3.54
CA LEU A 138 0.90 -0.56 -4.04
C LEU A 138 0.24 -1.39 -2.94
N HIS A 139 -0.98 -1.82 -3.22
CA HIS A 139 -1.80 -2.66 -2.36
C HIS A 139 -2.37 -3.85 -3.11
N SER A 140 -2.97 -4.76 -2.36
CA SER A 140 -3.79 -5.83 -2.94
C SER A 140 -5.01 -6.13 -2.07
N TYR A 141 -6.01 -6.77 -2.66
CA TYR A 141 -7.24 -7.05 -1.94
C TYR A 141 -7.87 -8.41 -2.28
N ASN A 142 -8.58 -8.95 -1.30
CA ASN A 142 -9.28 -10.24 -1.39
C ASN A 142 -10.61 -10.10 -2.13
N HIS A 143 -10.96 -11.09 -2.93
CA HIS A 143 -12.21 -11.12 -3.70
C HIS A 143 -13.06 -12.37 -3.49
N ARG A 144 -12.54 -13.42 -2.82
CA ARG A 144 -13.28 -14.65 -2.44
C ARG A 144 -13.53 -14.70 -0.92
N ARG A 145 -14.09 -13.60 -0.39
CA ARG A 145 -14.23 -13.43 1.07
C ARG A 145 -15.15 -14.44 1.76
N LYS A 146 -16.05 -15.10 1.02
CA LYS A 146 -17.02 -16.07 1.58
C LYS A 146 -16.39 -17.46 1.81
N GLY A 147 -15.29 -17.78 1.14
CA GLY A 147 -14.62 -19.08 1.32
C GLY A 147 -13.67 -19.43 0.18
N PRO A 148 -12.77 -20.40 0.38
CA PRO A 148 -11.75 -20.79 -0.59
C PRO A 148 -12.33 -21.41 -1.87
N LYS A 149 -13.55 -21.92 -1.83
CA LYS A 149 -14.26 -22.57 -2.95
C LYS A 149 -15.33 -21.68 -3.57
N GLU A 150 -15.51 -20.47 -3.04
CA GLU A 150 -16.52 -19.54 -3.54
C GLU A 150 -16.07 -18.90 -4.85
N GLU A 151 -17.05 -18.53 -5.67
CA GLU A 151 -16.80 -17.76 -6.88
C GLU A 151 -16.15 -16.42 -6.58
N PRO A 152 -15.32 -15.90 -7.50
CA PRO A 152 -14.80 -14.57 -7.43
C PRO A 152 -15.94 -13.53 -7.25
N GLY A 153 -15.65 -12.46 -6.52
CA GLY A 153 -16.58 -11.34 -6.43
C GLY A 153 -16.87 -10.73 -7.82
N ASP A 154 -18.05 -10.11 -7.95
CA ASP A 154 -18.47 -9.41 -9.17
C ASP A 154 -17.37 -8.50 -9.70
N ILE A 155 -17.02 -8.64 -10.97
CA ILE A 155 -15.90 -7.92 -11.61
C ILE A 155 -16.11 -6.39 -11.65
N ASP A 156 -17.34 -5.91 -11.70
CA ASP A 156 -17.63 -4.48 -11.69
C ASP A 156 -17.46 -3.85 -10.30
N LEU A 157 -17.64 -4.65 -9.25
CA LEU A 157 -17.44 -4.25 -7.85
C LEU A 157 -16.05 -4.64 -7.32
N ASN A 158 -15.41 -5.61 -7.97
CA ASN A 158 -14.09 -6.13 -7.64
C ASN A 158 -13.23 -6.23 -8.91
N PRO A 159 -12.85 -5.09 -9.52
CA PRO A 159 -12.03 -5.06 -10.74
C PRO A 159 -10.66 -5.68 -10.51
N ASP A 160 -9.96 -6.09 -11.58
CA ASP A 160 -8.61 -6.64 -11.44
C ASP A 160 -7.63 -5.60 -10.87
N PHE A 161 -7.85 -4.32 -11.25
CA PHE A 161 -7.14 -3.17 -10.68
C PHE A 161 -8.12 -2.08 -10.29
N ASN A 162 -7.94 -1.52 -9.10
CA ASN A 162 -8.59 -0.30 -8.69
C ASN A 162 -7.56 0.82 -8.53
N LEU A 163 -7.80 1.96 -9.17
CA LEU A 163 -7.01 3.17 -9.01
C LEU A 163 -7.72 4.11 -8.02
N GLY A 164 -7.12 4.30 -6.85
CA GLY A 164 -7.60 5.21 -5.81
C GLY A 164 -7.19 6.64 -6.14
N THR A 165 -8.09 7.39 -6.79
CA THR A 165 -7.81 8.73 -7.33
C THR A 165 -8.62 9.84 -6.64
N PHE A 166 -9.53 9.49 -5.73
CA PHE A 166 -10.49 10.43 -5.14
C PHE A 166 -9.83 11.62 -4.42
N TYR A 167 -8.69 11.39 -3.79
CA TYR A 167 -7.96 12.40 -3.03
C TYR A 167 -6.90 13.16 -3.84
N ILE A 168 -6.70 12.84 -5.13
CA ILE A 168 -5.74 13.54 -5.99
C ILE A 168 -6.32 14.88 -6.43
N LYS A 169 -5.69 15.97 -5.99
CA LYS A 169 -6.13 17.35 -6.30
C LYS A 169 -4.92 18.26 -6.60
N PRO A 170 -4.98 19.06 -7.68
CA PRO A 170 -6.02 19.08 -8.70
C PRO A 170 -5.90 17.86 -9.65
N TYR A 171 -7.00 17.16 -9.90
CA TYR A 171 -7.01 15.94 -10.71
C TYR A 171 -6.48 16.18 -12.13
N GLN A 172 -6.93 17.27 -12.77
CA GLN A 172 -6.59 17.58 -14.16
C GLN A 172 -5.08 17.68 -14.40
N LYS A 173 -4.32 18.12 -13.40
CA LYS A 173 -2.86 18.19 -13.49
C LYS A 173 -2.23 16.80 -13.61
N TRP A 174 -2.83 15.80 -12.94
CA TRP A 174 -2.27 14.46 -12.85
C TRP A 174 -2.96 13.45 -13.78
N SER A 175 -4.00 13.91 -14.54
CA SER A 175 -4.82 13.01 -15.36
C SER A 175 -3.99 12.19 -16.33
N LYS A 176 -3.05 12.80 -17.05
CA LYS A 176 -2.17 12.09 -18.00
C LYS A 176 -1.30 11.02 -17.33
N VAL A 177 -0.81 11.29 -16.10
CA VAL A 177 -0.05 10.30 -15.33
C VAL A 177 -0.93 9.13 -14.92
N ILE A 178 -2.17 9.41 -14.49
CA ILE A 178 -3.14 8.38 -14.10
C ILE A 178 -3.58 7.56 -15.31
N GLU A 179 -3.85 8.23 -16.45
CA GLU A 179 -4.23 7.63 -17.72
C GLU A 179 -3.19 6.61 -18.21
N CYS A 180 -1.88 6.86 -18.00
CA CYS A 180 -0.84 5.88 -18.33
C CYS A 180 -1.05 4.53 -17.66
N PHE A 181 -1.46 4.51 -16.38
CA PHE A 181 -1.74 3.28 -15.65
C PHE A 181 -3.03 2.63 -16.17
N GLU A 182 -4.08 3.42 -16.37
CA GLU A 182 -5.35 2.92 -16.86
C GLU A 182 -5.22 2.27 -18.25
N GLU A 183 -4.56 2.96 -19.19
CA GLU A 183 -4.36 2.49 -20.56
C GLU A 183 -3.47 1.25 -20.60
N GLU A 184 -2.37 1.24 -19.84
CA GLU A 184 -1.47 0.09 -19.80
C GLU A 184 -2.17 -1.15 -19.24
N ILE A 185 -2.94 -1.01 -18.17
CA ILE A 185 -3.71 -2.11 -17.58
C ILE A 185 -4.74 -2.64 -18.60
N LYS A 186 -5.50 -1.74 -19.26
CA LYS A 186 -6.51 -2.11 -20.27
C LYS A 186 -5.90 -2.79 -21.48
N SER A 187 -4.70 -2.39 -21.91
CA SER A 187 -4.03 -2.98 -23.08
C SER A 187 -3.64 -4.45 -22.89
N HIS A 188 -3.68 -4.95 -21.64
CA HIS A 188 -3.40 -6.33 -21.27
C HIS A 188 -4.66 -7.12 -20.86
N ASP A 189 -5.85 -6.63 -21.24
CA ASP A 189 -7.15 -7.28 -21.01
C ASP A 189 -7.55 -7.40 -19.53
N PHE A 190 -7.00 -6.54 -18.65
CA PHE A 190 -7.45 -6.44 -17.26
C PHE A 190 -8.53 -5.38 -17.09
N VAL A 191 -9.47 -5.66 -16.20
CA VAL A 191 -10.51 -4.70 -15.81
C VAL A 191 -9.95 -3.74 -14.79
N VAL A 192 -9.98 -2.44 -15.11
CA VAL A 192 -9.60 -1.36 -14.20
C VAL A 192 -10.78 -0.44 -13.93
N ARG A 193 -10.93 -0.01 -12.67
CA ARG A 193 -11.92 0.98 -12.24
C ARG A 193 -11.25 2.02 -11.35
N HIS A 194 -11.82 3.20 -11.29
CA HIS A 194 -11.39 4.26 -10.37
C HIS A 194 -12.30 4.28 -9.15
N ASN A 195 -11.69 4.25 -7.96
CA ASN A 195 -12.39 4.40 -6.69
C ASN A 195 -13.44 3.30 -6.40
N VAL A 196 -13.24 2.12 -6.96
CA VAL A 196 -14.12 0.95 -6.77
C VAL A 196 -13.26 -0.28 -6.50
N PRO A 197 -13.35 -0.86 -5.30
CA PRO A 197 -14.12 -0.42 -4.13
C PRO A 197 -13.41 0.64 -3.27
N PHE A 198 -12.12 0.95 -3.52
CA PHE A 198 -11.29 1.79 -2.65
C PHE A 198 -10.99 3.15 -3.27
N LYS A 199 -11.16 4.22 -2.48
CA LYS A 199 -10.91 5.61 -2.92
C LYS A 199 -9.45 6.05 -2.75
N GLY A 200 -8.62 5.23 -2.17
CA GLY A 200 -7.31 5.49 -1.59
C GLY A 200 -7.38 5.44 -0.06
N GLY A 201 -6.28 5.02 0.57
CA GLY A 201 -6.17 4.94 2.03
C GLY A 201 -5.67 6.24 2.68
N ASP A 202 -5.54 6.23 4.00
CA ASP A 202 -5.11 7.41 4.76
C ASP A 202 -3.69 7.87 4.39
N PHE A 203 -2.80 6.95 4.04
CA PHE A 203 -1.43 7.29 3.64
C PHE A 203 -1.40 8.14 2.35
N SER A 204 -2.06 7.68 1.30
CA SER A 204 -2.14 8.42 0.03
C SER A 204 -2.94 9.73 0.19
N GLN A 205 -4.02 9.71 0.99
CA GLN A 205 -4.78 10.91 1.33
C GLN A 205 -3.92 11.95 2.05
N TRP A 206 -3.13 11.52 3.02
CA TRP A 206 -2.23 12.39 3.77
C TRP A 206 -1.19 13.05 2.85
N ILE A 207 -0.59 12.30 1.91
CA ILE A 207 0.34 12.85 0.93
C ILE A 207 -0.36 13.87 0.03
N ASN A 208 -1.48 13.49 -0.58
CA ASN A 208 -2.22 14.37 -1.49
C ASN A 208 -2.72 15.65 -0.81
N LYS A 209 -3.06 15.58 0.47
CA LYS A 209 -3.49 16.74 1.27
C LYS A 209 -2.33 17.70 1.58
N ASN A 210 -1.15 17.17 1.91
CA ASN A 210 -0.02 18.00 2.36
C ASN A 210 0.81 18.58 1.21
N TRP A 211 0.90 17.90 0.08
CA TRP A 211 1.73 18.30 -1.07
C TRP A 211 0.95 18.36 -2.39
N GLY A 212 -0.37 18.40 -2.34
CA GLY A 212 -1.20 18.41 -3.54
C GLY A 212 -0.76 19.45 -4.56
N GLY A 213 -0.80 19.06 -5.84
CA GLY A 213 -0.27 19.87 -6.93
C GLY A 213 1.23 19.76 -7.17
N LYS A 214 2.03 19.29 -6.21
CA LYS A 214 3.47 18.99 -6.39
C LYS A 214 3.76 17.50 -6.29
N ILE A 215 3.03 16.77 -5.46
CA ILE A 215 3.12 15.31 -5.34
C ILE A 215 1.76 14.71 -5.66
N CYS A 216 1.76 13.67 -6.50
CA CYS A 216 0.61 12.79 -6.70
C CYS A 216 0.89 11.48 -5.95
N ALA A 217 0.03 11.10 -5.02
CA ALA A 217 0.02 9.77 -4.46
C ALA A 217 -1.14 8.98 -5.08
N LEU A 218 -0.81 8.08 -6.01
CA LEU A 218 -1.73 7.19 -6.68
C LEU A 218 -1.73 5.85 -5.96
N THR A 219 -2.87 5.47 -5.37
CA THR A 219 -3.06 4.13 -4.81
C THR A 219 -3.45 3.16 -5.91
N ILE A 220 -2.76 2.04 -6.00
CA ILE A 220 -3.07 0.94 -6.90
C ILE A 220 -3.39 -0.31 -6.08
N GLU A 221 -4.63 -0.75 -6.16
CA GLU A 221 -5.13 -1.94 -5.49
C GLU A 221 -5.28 -3.07 -6.52
N VAL A 222 -4.45 -4.10 -6.39
CA VAL A 222 -4.51 -5.27 -7.27
C VAL A 222 -5.34 -6.36 -6.62
N LYS A 223 -6.39 -6.83 -7.31
CA LYS A 223 -7.13 -8.01 -6.87
C LYS A 223 -6.17 -9.20 -6.77
N LYS A 224 -6.26 -10.01 -5.72
CA LYS A 224 -5.36 -11.17 -5.49
C LYS A 224 -5.57 -12.30 -6.50
N ILE A 225 -5.50 -11.95 -7.82
CA ILE A 225 -5.50 -12.91 -8.93
C ILE A 225 -4.12 -13.52 -9.16
N TYR A 226 -3.07 -12.93 -8.59
CA TYR A 226 -1.68 -13.37 -8.68
C TYR A 226 -1.31 -14.40 -7.58
N MET A 227 -2.24 -14.69 -6.69
CA MET A 227 -2.07 -15.67 -5.63
C MET A 227 -3.42 -16.26 -5.21
N ASP A 228 -3.41 -17.42 -4.62
CA ASP A 228 -4.55 -17.91 -3.89
C ASP A 228 -4.63 -17.24 -2.52
N GLU A 229 -5.67 -16.43 -2.28
CA GLU A 229 -5.79 -15.61 -1.06
C GLU A 229 -5.99 -16.43 0.22
N TRP A 230 -6.37 -17.73 0.10
CA TRP A 230 -6.61 -18.62 1.24
C TRP A 230 -5.38 -19.44 1.63
N THR A 231 -4.58 -19.84 0.65
CA THR A 231 -3.38 -20.65 0.87
C THR A 231 -2.09 -19.84 0.85
N GLY A 232 -2.13 -18.59 0.38
CA GLY A 232 -0.96 -17.75 0.19
C GLY A 232 -0.08 -18.16 -1.01
N LYS A 233 -0.51 -19.18 -1.80
CA LYS A 233 0.30 -19.70 -2.91
C LYS A 233 0.28 -18.74 -4.09
N ILE A 234 1.46 -18.30 -4.51
CA ILE A 234 1.64 -17.40 -5.64
C ILE A 234 1.43 -18.10 -6.99
N ASP A 235 0.75 -17.40 -7.91
CA ASP A 235 0.81 -17.65 -9.35
C ASP A 235 1.89 -16.75 -9.96
N ARG A 236 3.06 -17.31 -10.22
CA ARG A 236 4.22 -16.56 -10.69
C ARG A 236 3.99 -15.91 -12.04
N ALA A 237 3.28 -16.59 -12.96
CA ALA A 237 3.03 -16.05 -14.30
C ALA A 237 2.17 -14.79 -14.25
N THR A 238 1.07 -14.83 -13.50
CA THR A 238 0.19 -13.66 -13.31
C THR A 238 0.90 -12.56 -12.52
N PHE A 239 1.69 -12.92 -11.50
CA PHE A 239 2.48 -11.97 -10.72
C PHE A 239 3.47 -11.20 -11.60
N ASP A 240 4.24 -11.90 -12.44
CA ASP A 240 5.24 -11.30 -13.33
C ASP A 240 4.55 -10.46 -14.44
N LYS A 241 3.39 -10.89 -14.95
CA LYS A 241 2.58 -10.09 -15.89
C LYS A 241 2.15 -8.77 -15.27
N ILE A 242 1.66 -8.78 -14.03
CA ILE A 242 1.28 -7.56 -13.29
C ILE A 242 2.49 -6.65 -13.09
N ASN A 243 3.65 -7.20 -12.69
CA ASN A 243 4.86 -6.39 -12.53
C ASN A 243 5.26 -5.68 -13.83
N ASN A 244 5.20 -6.38 -14.98
CA ASN A 244 5.53 -5.78 -16.28
C ASN A 244 4.57 -4.66 -16.67
N ILE A 245 3.27 -4.82 -16.40
CA ILE A 245 2.25 -3.79 -16.63
C ILE A 245 2.54 -2.54 -15.78
N LEU A 246 2.79 -2.73 -14.49
CA LEU A 246 3.09 -1.62 -13.58
C LEU A 246 4.39 -0.90 -13.98
N ASP A 247 5.40 -1.65 -14.43
CA ASP A 247 6.66 -1.08 -14.91
C ASP A 247 6.45 -0.26 -16.19
N GLY A 248 5.75 -0.83 -17.19
CA GLY A 248 5.41 -0.15 -18.44
C GLY A 248 4.64 1.16 -18.21
N ALA A 249 3.61 1.13 -17.35
CA ALA A 249 2.85 2.33 -16.96
C ALA A 249 3.74 3.36 -16.26
N THR A 250 4.62 2.91 -15.36
CA THR A 250 5.53 3.78 -14.62
C THR A 250 6.54 4.45 -15.54
N LEU A 251 7.07 3.75 -16.54
CA LEU A 251 7.98 4.34 -17.53
C LEU A 251 7.31 5.46 -18.35
N LYS A 252 6.05 5.25 -18.76
CA LYS A 252 5.25 6.29 -19.44
C LYS A 252 4.99 7.48 -18.51
N ALA A 253 4.61 7.23 -17.26
CA ALA A 253 4.37 8.26 -16.26
C ALA A 253 5.63 9.11 -15.99
N LYS A 254 6.82 8.49 -15.92
CA LYS A 254 8.11 9.20 -15.78
C LYS A 254 8.38 10.16 -16.95
N SER A 255 8.04 9.76 -18.17
CA SER A 255 8.18 10.64 -19.34
C SER A 255 7.32 11.89 -19.21
N ILE A 256 6.07 11.75 -18.77
CA ILE A 256 5.14 12.87 -18.54
C ILE A 256 5.64 13.78 -17.41
N LEU A 257 6.15 13.20 -16.31
CA LEU A 257 6.70 13.98 -15.19
C LEU A 257 7.87 14.89 -15.60
N ASN A 258 8.63 14.50 -16.62
CA ASN A 258 9.73 15.31 -17.15
C ASN A 258 9.24 16.49 -18.00
N GLU A 259 7.97 16.51 -18.41
CA GLU A 259 7.34 17.58 -19.19
C GLU A 259 6.65 18.64 -18.31
N PHE A 260 6.52 18.39 -17.01
CA PHE A 260 5.94 19.31 -16.02
C PHE A 260 6.94 20.41 -15.65
#